data_2ae5ba4d6b7e4cec9471afda54d86691
#
_entry.id   2ae5ba4d6b7e4cec9471afda54d86691
#
_cell.length_a   1.000
_cell.length_b   1.000
_cell.length_c   1.000
_cell.angle_alpha   90.00
_cell.angle_beta   90.00
_cell.angle_gamma   90.00
#
_symmetry.space_group_name_H-M   'P 1'
#
loop_
_entity.id
_entity.type
_entity.pdbx_description
1 polymer ?
#
loop_
_entity_poly.entity_id
_entity_poly.type
_entity_poly.pdbx_seq_one_letter_code
_entity_poly.pdbx_strand_id
1 'polypeptide(L)'
;LIGENVKRYPEIVKRMKKEGHLIGNHTYHHVELTSLPEDKARQEVEQTDQTISKITGEHVAYMRPPFGAWKKEMETELEVIPVLWTVDPLDWTTKNVDEIVRKVVTQTKENDIILLHDCYDSSVKAAFRIIDQLRDRGFAFVTAEELIID
;
A
#
# COMPACT_ATOMS: atom_id res chain seq x y z
N LEU A 1 -2.51 -3.59 -3.42
CA LEU A 1 -3.50 -4.66 -3.19
C LEU A 1 -2.87 -6.02 -3.48
N ILE A 2 -3.19 -7.04 -2.67
CA ILE A 2 -2.82 -8.44 -2.88
C ILE A 2 -3.76 -9.03 -3.95
N GLY A 3 -3.20 -9.62 -5.02
CA GLY A 3 -3.97 -10.09 -6.18
C GLY A 3 -5.04 -11.11 -5.85
N GLU A 4 -4.77 -12.04 -4.95
CA GLU A 4 -5.75 -13.02 -4.46
C GLU A 4 -6.97 -12.34 -3.81
N ASN A 5 -6.75 -11.28 -3.03
CA ASN A 5 -7.83 -10.50 -2.41
C ASN A 5 -8.59 -9.66 -3.44
N VAL A 6 -7.90 -9.09 -4.43
CA VAL A 6 -8.53 -8.38 -5.56
C VAL A 6 -9.51 -9.29 -6.28
N LYS A 7 -9.10 -10.53 -6.58
CA LYS A 7 -9.96 -11.54 -7.22
C LYS A 7 -11.17 -11.87 -6.36
N ARG A 8 -11.01 -11.93 -5.04
CA ARG A 8 -12.08 -12.29 -4.09
C ARG A 8 -13.09 -11.16 -3.87
N TYR A 9 -12.63 -9.90 -3.93
CA TYR A 9 -13.42 -8.71 -3.57
C TYR A 9 -13.43 -7.63 -4.67
N PRO A 10 -13.81 -7.94 -5.91
CA PRO A 10 -13.73 -7.00 -7.03
C PRO A 10 -14.57 -5.73 -6.83
N GLU A 11 -15.68 -5.80 -6.12
CA GLU A 11 -16.54 -4.64 -5.87
C GLU A 11 -15.90 -3.60 -4.94
N ILE A 12 -15.05 -4.06 -4.00
CA ILE A 12 -14.27 -3.16 -3.15
C ILE A 12 -13.24 -2.40 -4.00
N VAL A 13 -12.55 -3.11 -4.92
CA VAL A 13 -11.57 -2.50 -5.82
C VAL A 13 -12.20 -1.46 -6.75
N LYS A 14 -13.38 -1.76 -7.32
CA LYS A 14 -14.16 -0.79 -8.11
C LYS A 14 -14.50 0.47 -7.30
N ARG A 15 -14.90 0.30 -6.05
CA ARG A 15 -15.20 1.39 -5.15
C ARG A 15 -13.97 2.24 -4.85
N MET A 16 -12.82 1.62 -4.53
CA MET A 16 -11.54 2.32 -4.33
C MET A 16 -11.19 3.19 -5.54
N LYS A 17 -11.27 2.63 -6.76
CA LYS A 17 -11.03 3.38 -8.00
C LYS A 17 -11.99 4.56 -8.15
N LYS A 18 -13.28 4.33 -7.92
CA LYS A 18 -14.32 5.39 -8.03
C LYS A 18 -14.10 6.53 -7.01
N GLU A 19 -13.60 6.21 -5.82
CA GLU A 19 -13.32 7.18 -4.76
C GLU A 19 -11.97 7.90 -4.92
N GLY A 20 -11.21 7.62 -5.99
CA GLY A 20 -9.97 8.32 -6.31
C GLY A 20 -8.73 7.83 -5.56
N HIS A 21 -8.78 6.63 -4.98
CA HIS A 21 -7.61 6.04 -4.34
C HIS A 21 -6.60 5.56 -5.38
N LEU A 22 -5.31 5.78 -5.10
CA LEU A 22 -4.24 5.16 -5.88
C LEU A 22 -4.19 3.66 -5.57
N ILE A 23 -4.35 2.84 -6.61
CA ILE A 23 -4.30 1.39 -6.52
C ILE A 23 -2.91 0.92 -6.95
N GLY A 24 -2.23 0.16 -6.09
CA GLY A 24 -0.92 -0.41 -6.37
C GLY A 24 -0.89 -1.92 -6.23
N ASN A 25 0.16 -2.50 -6.78
CA ASN A 25 0.47 -3.93 -6.73
C ASN A 25 1.09 -4.30 -5.37
N HIS A 26 0.77 -5.48 -4.83
CA HIS A 26 1.37 -6.00 -3.60
C HIS A 26 1.61 -7.51 -3.70
N THR A 27 2.01 -7.98 -4.89
CA THR A 27 2.11 -9.38 -5.34
C THR A 27 0.78 -10.14 -5.31
N TYR A 28 0.74 -11.31 -5.93
CA TYR A 28 -0.51 -12.08 -5.97
C TYR A 28 -0.77 -12.83 -4.67
N HIS A 29 0.28 -13.44 -4.08
CA HIS A 29 0.20 -14.24 -2.86
C HIS A 29 0.91 -13.62 -1.64
N HIS A 30 1.24 -12.32 -1.66
CA HIS A 30 2.00 -11.63 -0.60
C HIS A 30 3.36 -12.28 -0.32
N VAL A 31 4.13 -12.56 -1.36
CA VAL A 31 5.44 -13.21 -1.27
C VAL A 31 6.59 -12.21 -1.28
N GLU A 32 7.72 -12.57 -0.65
CA GLU A 32 8.96 -11.79 -0.70
C GLU A 32 9.63 -11.99 -2.06
N LEU A 33 9.56 -10.98 -2.94
CA LEU A 33 10.06 -11.05 -4.32
C LEU A 33 11.56 -11.31 -4.40
N THR A 34 12.34 -10.76 -3.45
CA THR A 34 13.80 -10.89 -3.43
C THR A 34 14.30 -12.31 -3.17
N SER A 35 13.43 -13.18 -2.68
CA SER A 35 13.70 -14.59 -2.42
C SER A 35 13.32 -15.52 -3.59
N LEU A 36 12.64 -14.98 -4.60
CA LEU A 36 12.14 -15.75 -5.73
C LEU A 36 13.10 -15.69 -6.94
N PRO A 37 13.09 -16.71 -7.81
CA PRO A 37 13.62 -16.60 -9.16
C PRO A 37 12.90 -15.48 -9.93
N GLU A 38 13.60 -14.83 -10.86
CA GLU A 38 13.08 -13.67 -11.60
C GLU A 38 11.75 -13.97 -12.31
N ASP A 39 11.63 -15.12 -12.97
CA ASP A 39 10.41 -15.54 -13.65
C ASP A 39 9.21 -15.66 -12.70
N LYS A 40 9.44 -16.12 -11.47
CA LYS A 40 8.41 -16.24 -10.43
C LYS A 40 8.04 -14.88 -9.85
N ALA A 41 9.02 -14.02 -9.61
CA ALA A 41 8.77 -12.65 -9.16
C ALA A 41 7.93 -11.88 -10.19
N ARG A 42 8.28 -11.98 -11.48
CA ARG A 42 7.52 -11.41 -12.60
C ARG A 42 6.10 -11.95 -12.65
N GLN A 43 5.91 -13.26 -12.52
CA GLN A 43 4.58 -13.89 -12.52
C GLN A 43 3.67 -13.34 -11.41
N GLU A 44 4.19 -13.15 -10.20
CA GLU A 44 3.45 -12.58 -9.05
C GLU A 44 2.96 -11.15 -9.34
N VAL A 45 3.81 -10.34 -9.95
CA VAL A 45 3.51 -8.94 -10.28
C VAL A 45 2.52 -8.85 -11.46
N GLU A 46 2.79 -9.56 -12.56
CA GLU A 46 1.94 -9.54 -13.76
C GLU A 46 0.54 -10.11 -13.49
N GLN A 47 0.44 -11.19 -12.73
CA GLN A 47 -0.86 -11.79 -12.40
C GLN A 47 -1.71 -10.84 -11.55
N THR A 48 -1.08 -10.10 -10.64
CA THR A 48 -1.77 -9.08 -9.84
C THR A 48 -2.24 -7.91 -10.70
N ASP A 49 -1.36 -7.38 -11.55
CA ASP A 49 -1.70 -6.29 -12.48
C ASP A 49 -2.87 -6.69 -13.39
N GLN A 50 -2.80 -7.87 -14.03
CA GLN A 50 -3.88 -8.39 -14.86
C GLN A 50 -5.20 -8.53 -14.09
N THR A 51 -5.14 -8.90 -12.81
CA THR A 51 -6.33 -9.05 -11.99
C THR A 51 -6.95 -7.71 -11.64
N ILE A 52 -6.13 -6.71 -11.32
CA ILE A 52 -6.57 -5.33 -11.08
C ILE A 52 -7.09 -4.69 -12.36
N SER A 53 -6.35 -4.80 -13.48
CA SER A 53 -6.72 -4.15 -14.75
C SER A 53 -8.04 -4.66 -15.34
N LYS A 54 -8.37 -5.93 -15.14
CA LYS A 54 -9.70 -6.47 -15.52
C LYS A 54 -10.87 -5.80 -14.81
N ILE A 55 -10.62 -5.24 -13.62
CA ILE A 55 -11.66 -4.59 -12.80
C ILE A 55 -11.69 -3.09 -13.01
N THR A 56 -10.49 -2.47 -13.09
CA THR A 56 -10.32 -1.01 -13.15
C THR A 56 -10.24 -0.45 -14.56
N GLY A 57 -9.88 -1.29 -15.54
CA GLY A 57 -9.59 -0.88 -16.91
C GLY A 57 -8.18 -0.31 -17.10
N GLU A 58 -7.33 -0.29 -16.07
CA GLU A 58 -6.01 0.34 -16.07
C GLU A 58 -4.95 -0.60 -15.48
N HIS A 59 -3.75 -0.56 -16.05
CA HIS A 59 -2.56 -1.19 -15.47
C HIS A 59 -2.06 -0.39 -14.26
N VAL A 60 -1.41 -1.06 -13.30
CA VAL A 60 -0.85 -0.42 -12.11
C VAL A 60 0.65 -0.25 -12.26
N ALA A 61 1.10 1.02 -12.22
CA ALA A 61 2.52 1.36 -12.29
C ALA A 61 3.21 1.29 -10.91
N TYR A 62 2.47 1.47 -9.84
CA TYR A 62 3.01 1.53 -8.48
C TYR A 62 2.90 0.19 -7.76
N MET A 63 3.93 -0.14 -6.99
CA MET A 63 3.95 -1.37 -6.19
C MET A 63 4.49 -1.08 -4.79
N ARG A 64 3.88 -1.71 -3.79
CA ARG A 64 4.51 -1.84 -2.48
C ARG A 64 5.03 -3.27 -2.34
N PRO A 65 6.35 -3.48 -2.30
CA PRO A 65 6.88 -4.83 -2.14
C PRO A 65 6.53 -5.37 -0.75
N PRO A 66 6.07 -6.63 -0.64
CA PRO A 66 5.87 -7.27 0.64
C PRO A 66 7.13 -7.21 1.51
N PHE A 67 6.95 -6.98 2.81
CA PHE A 67 8.04 -6.84 3.79
C PHE A 67 9.01 -5.66 3.55
N GLY A 68 8.73 -4.79 2.57
CA GLY A 68 9.66 -3.74 2.13
C GLY A 68 10.92 -4.28 1.44
N ALA A 69 10.96 -5.57 1.14
CA ALA A 69 12.12 -6.23 0.52
C ALA A 69 12.18 -5.91 -0.97
N TRP A 70 13.18 -5.10 -1.37
CA TRP A 70 13.34 -4.59 -2.72
C TRP A 70 14.79 -4.54 -3.16
N LYS A 71 15.05 -4.79 -4.44
CA LYS A 71 16.33 -4.58 -5.11
C LYS A 71 16.11 -3.60 -6.25
N LYS A 72 17.05 -2.65 -6.44
CA LYS A 72 16.89 -1.57 -7.45
C LYS A 72 16.72 -2.10 -8.87
N GLU A 73 17.36 -3.20 -9.19
CA GLU A 73 17.29 -3.85 -10.51
C GLU A 73 15.86 -4.26 -10.86
N MET A 74 15.04 -4.61 -9.86
CA MET A 74 13.66 -5.02 -10.03
C MET A 74 12.75 -3.91 -10.61
N GLU A 75 13.10 -2.64 -10.46
CA GLU A 75 12.34 -1.53 -11.07
C GLU A 75 12.26 -1.66 -12.58
N THR A 76 13.40 -1.95 -13.21
CA THR A 76 13.46 -2.15 -14.66
C THR A 76 12.96 -3.52 -15.07
N GLU A 77 13.27 -4.56 -14.32
CA GLU A 77 12.88 -5.94 -14.61
C GLU A 77 11.36 -6.16 -14.53
N LEU A 78 10.70 -5.51 -13.57
CA LEU A 78 9.27 -5.65 -13.32
C LEU A 78 8.42 -4.49 -13.86
N GLU A 79 9.07 -3.44 -14.39
CA GLU A 79 8.42 -2.23 -14.94
C GLU A 79 7.44 -1.58 -13.94
N VAL A 80 7.83 -1.51 -12.67
CA VAL A 80 7.02 -0.93 -11.60
C VAL A 80 7.81 0.07 -10.76
N ILE A 81 7.11 1.02 -10.17
CA ILE A 81 7.66 2.04 -9.28
C ILE A 81 7.42 1.59 -7.83
N PRO A 82 8.47 1.30 -7.04
CA PRO A 82 8.29 0.89 -5.65
C PRO A 82 7.86 2.06 -4.77
N VAL A 83 6.85 1.84 -3.94
CA VAL A 83 6.37 2.80 -2.94
C VAL A 83 6.55 2.20 -1.55
N LEU A 84 7.58 2.64 -0.86
CA LEU A 84 7.84 2.28 0.53
C LEU A 84 7.11 3.22 1.49
N TRP A 85 7.62 3.42 2.68
CA TRP A 85 7.04 4.26 3.73
C TRP A 85 8.11 4.96 4.54
N THR A 86 7.72 6.01 5.25
CA THR A 86 8.59 6.78 6.15
C THR A 86 8.14 6.67 7.60
N VAL A 87 6.87 6.35 7.84
CA VAL A 87 6.31 6.14 9.18
C VAL A 87 5.70 4.76 9.27
N ASP A 88 6.26 3.92 10.16
CA ASP A 88 5.78 2.56 10.46
C ASP A 88 5.45 2.44 11.96
N PRO A 89 4.18 2.41 12.35
CA PRO A 89 3.80 2.23 13.74
C PRO A 89 3.90 0.78 14.22
N LEU A 90 4.22 -0.18 13.34
CA LEU A 90 4.17 -1.62 13.61
C LEU A 90 2.78 -2.05 14.09
N ASP A 91 1.74 -1.59 13.41
CA ASP A 91 0.33 -1.77 13.78
C ASP A 91 -0.10 -3.24 13.87
N TRP A 92 0.55 -4.12 13.12
CA TRP A 92 0.34 -5.56 13.13
C TRP A 92 0.85 -6.26 14.41
N THR A 93 1.68 -5.59 15.22
CA THR A 93 2.26 -6.14 16.46
C THR A 93 1.40 -5.88 17.69
N THR A 94 0.39 -5.00 17.61
CA THR A 94 -0.42 -4.58 18.75
C THR A 94 -1.89 -4.44 18.36
N LYS A 95 -2.78 -4.69 19.32
CA LYS A 95 -4.22 -4.38 19.19
C LYS A 95 -4.60 -3.06 19.87
N ASN A 96 -3.62 -2.36 20.42
CA ASN A 96 -3.83 -1.10 21.14
C ASN A 96 -3.96 0.06 20.16
N VAL A 97 -5.18 0.46 19.87
CA VAL A 97 -5.50 1.57 18.94
C VAL A 97 -4.83 2.87 19.38
N ASP A 98 -4.84 3.20 20.70
CA ASP A 98 -4.23 4.44 21.20
C ASP A 98 -2.71 4.47 20.97
N GLU A 99 -2.06 3.33 21.11
CA GLU A 99 -0.61 3.20 20.83
C GLU A 99 -0.30 3.45 19.36
N ILE A 100 -1.06 2.83 18.43
CA ILE A 100 -0.90 3.02 16.99
C ILE A 100 -1.09 4.50 16.64
N VAL A 101 -2.19 5.09 17.07
CA VAL A 101 -2.51 6.52 16.83
C VAL A 101 -1.39 7.42 17.34
N ARG A 102 -0.98 7.26 18.59
CA ARG A 102 0.09 8.05 19.22
C ARG A 102 1.40 7.95 18.42
N LYS A 103 1.83 6.75 18.05
CA LYS A 103 3.06 6.54 17.28
C LYS A 103 3.02 7.30 15.96
N VAL A 104 1.93 7.18 15.19
CA VAL A 104 1.81 7.87 13.90
C VAL A 104 1.75 9.38 14.10
N VAL A 105 0.80 9.88 14.90
CA VAL A 105 0.56 11.32 15.04
C VAL A 105 1.78 12.09 15.57
N THR A 106 2.59 11.47 16.46
CA THR A 106 3.79 12.11 17.01
C THR A 106 4.98 12.12 16.05
N GLN A 107 5.06 11.18 15.12
CA GLN A 107 6.19 11.03 14.22
C GLN A 107 5.98 11.71 12.88
N THR A 108 4.72 11.79 12.41
CA THR A 108 4.38 12.28 11.07
C THR A 108 4.80 13.73 10.86
N LYS A 109 5.51 13.95 9.76
CA LYS A 109 5.93 15.22 9.18
C LYS A 109 5.31 15.41 7.80
N GLU A 110 5.53 16.59 7.21
CA GLU A 110 5.16 16.87 5.84
C GLU A 110 5.84 15.89 4.87
N ASN A 111 5.10 15.45 3.86
CA ASN A 111 5.51 14.50 2.83
C ASN A 111 5.81 13.07 3.32
N ASP A 112 5.37 12.72 4.52
CA ASP A 112 5.50 11.34 5.00
C ASP A 112 4.48 10.39 4.36
N ILE A 113 4.91 9.16 4.14
CA ILE A 113 4.05 8.03 3.76
C ILE A 113 3.89 7.11 4.97
N ILE A 114 2.66 6.96 5.44
CA ILE A 114 2.31 6.16 6.62
C ILE A 114 1.93 4.76 6.18
N LEU A 115 2.56 3.74 6.77
CA LEU A 115 2.20 2.33 6.58
C LEU A 115 1.15 1.90 7.60
N LEU A 116 0.07 1.28 7.13
CA LEU A 116 -0.93 0.58 7.95
C LEU A 116 -1.42 -0.67 7.21
N HIS A 117 -1.93 -1.64 7.95
CA HIS A 117 -2.43 -2.91 7.43
C HIS A 117 -3.95 -3.04 7.68
N ASP A 118 -4.74 -3.05 6.62
CA ASP A 118 -6.22 -3.07 6.67
C ASP A 118 -6.82 -4.42 7.09
N CYS A 119 -6.01 -5.46 7.21
CA CYS A 119 -6.43 -6.77 7.69
C CYS A 119 -6.63 -6.84 9.22
N TYR A 120 -6.27 -5.79 9.95
CA TYR A 120 -6.44 -5.69 11.41
C TYR A 120 -7.48 -4.63 11.78
N ASP A 121 -8.51 -5.02 12.52
CA ASP A 121 -9.57 -4.10 13.01
C ASP A 121 -8.99 -2.93 13.85
N SER A 122 -7.95 -3.17 14.64
CA SER A 122 -7.23 -2.14 15.37
C SER A 122 -6.57 -1.10 14.46
N SER A 123 -5.97 -1.54 13.36
CA SER A 123 -5.33 -0.64 12.36
C SER A 123 -6.36 0.21 11.64
N VAL A 124 -7.49 -0.38 11.25
CA VAL A 124 -8.59 0.36 10.62
C VAL A 124 -9.17 1.42 11.57
N LYS A 125 -9.43 1.07 12.84
CA LYS A 125 -9.89 2.03 13.86
C LYS A 125 -8.87 3.13 14.11
N ALA A 126 -7.57 2.78 14.14
CA ALA A 126 -6.50 3.76 14.29
C ALA A 126 -6.43 4.71 13.09
N ALA A 127 -6.60 4.20 11.86
CA ALA A 127 -6.55 5.00 10.64
C ALA A 127 -7.55 6.16 10.65
N PHE A 128 -8.81 5.93 11.05
CA PHE A 128 -9.80 6.99 11.16
C PHE A 128 -9.36 8.08 12.15
N ARG A 129 -8.90 7.69 13.32
CA ARG A 129 -8.44 8.64 14.36
C ARG A 129 -7.17 9.39 13.95
N ILE A 130 -6.25 8.72 13.24
CA ILE A 130 -5.04 9.33 12.68
C ILE A 130 -5.42 10.42 11.67
N ILE A 131 -6.35 10.11 10.76
CA ILE A 131 -6.82 11.06 9.75
C ILE A 131 -7.41 12.31 10.41
N ASP A 132 -8.30 12.13 11.39
CA ASP A 132 -8.92 13.26 12.10
C ASP A 132 -7.86 14.11 12.80
N GLN A 133 -6.97 13.51 13.60
CA GLN A 133 -5.96 14.25 14.36
C GLN A 133 -4.91 14.94 13.48
N LEU A 134 -4.52 14.34 12.35
CA LEU A 134 -3.57 14.98 11.43
C LEU A 134 -4.26 16.13 10.67
N ARG A 135 -5.52 15.99 10.28
CA ARG A 135 -6.30 17.11 9.71
C ARG A 135 -6.44 18.28 10.67
N ASP A 136 -6.73 18.02 11.94
CA ASP A 136 -6.81 19.05 12.99
C ASP A 136 -5.46 19.79 13.17
N ARG A 137 -4.35 19.14 12.84
CA ARG A 137 -3.00 19.72 12.83
C ARG A 137 -2.65 20.44 11.51
N GLY A 138 -3.56 20.48 10.54
CA GLY A 138 -3.37 21.17 9.26
C GLY A 138 -2.77 20.31 8.14
N PHE A 139 -2.62 18.99 8.32
CA PHE A 139 -2.17 18.11 7.25
C PHE A 139 -3.27 17.89 6.21
N ALA A 140 -2.88 17.90 4.93
CA ALA A 140 -3.67 17.37 3.82
C ALA A 140 -3.24 15.92 3.53
N PHE A 141 -4.17 15.11 3.05
CA PHE A 141 -3.89 13.76 2.57
C PHE A 141 -3.97 13.74 1.06
N VAL A 142 -2.95 13.23 0.43
CA VAL A 142 -2.83 13.10 -1.02
C VAL A 142 -2.49 11.66 -1.39
N THR A 143 -2.54 11.31 -2.67
CA THR A 143 -2.07 9.99 -3.11
C THR A 143 -0.53 9.94 -3.07
N ALA A 144 0.03 8.73 -2.97
CA ALA A 144 1.48 8.57 -3.02
C ALA A 144 2.06 9.03 -4.37
N GLU A 145 1.29 8.96 -5.44
CA GLU A 145 1.67 9.47 -6.77
C GLU A 145 1.95 10.97 -6.73
N GLU A 146 1.10 11.76 -6.08
CA GLU A 146 1.28 13.21 -5.95
C GLU A 146 2.55 13.58 -5.17
N LEU A 147 3.00 12.73 -4.24
CA LEU A 147 4.25 12.93 -3.50
C LEU A 147 5.52 12.50 -4.28
N ILE A 148 5.40 11.61 -5.26
CA ILE A 148 6.55 11.04 -5.99
C ILE A 148 6.88 11.88 -7.24
N ILE A 149 5.89 12.59 -7.80
CA ILE A 149 6.04 13.35 -9.04
C ILE A 149 6.58 14.77 -8.78
N ASP A 150 6.45 15.30 -7.58
CA ASP A 150 7.01 16.60 -7.15
C ASP A 150 8.47 16.44 -6.67
#